data_1a294e41fcc11be0cb181162d7a8aa7b
#
_entry.id   1a294e41fcc11be0cb181162d7a8aa7b
#
_cell.length_a   1.000
_cell.length_b   1.000
_cell.length_c   1.000
_cell.angle_alpha   90.00
_cell.angle_beta   90.00
_cell.angle_gamma   90.00
#
_symmetry.space_group_name_H-M   'P 1'
#
loop_
_entity.id
_entity.type
_entity.pdbx_description
1 polymer ?
#
loop_
_entity_poly.entity_id
_entity_poly.type
_entity_poly.pdbx_seq_one_letter_code
_entity_poly.pdbx_strand_id
1 'polypeptide(L)'
;MQKAIYTTVGIDGLLSHVQALKGVGARFVQMHAERNVDDGTYRLLYTFINVRAAREQIAQDGNYAIENLVVEGIDQHQEIPSISSYYPAVFPFENEAHDLFGLAITDMQIDFKGFFYQVSTAEPMSVITPEVKAAREKSMKLPTCQTPAFLLLGV
;
A
#
# COMPACT_ATOMS: atom_id res chain seq x y z
N MET A 1 3.76 -26.53 5.96
CA MET A 1 3.37 -25.71 4.79
C MET A 1 2.49 -24.56 5.31
N GLN A 2 2.87 -23.28 5.09
CA GLN A 2 2.05 -22.15 5.52
C GLN A 2 0.72 -22.15 4.77
N LYS A 3 -0.39 -22.00 5.49
CA LYS A 3 -1.73 -21.91 4.92
C LYS A 3 -2.12 -20.43 4.88
N ALA A 4 -2.32 -19.89 3.70
CA ALA A 4 -2.89 -18.55 3.51
C ALA A 4 -4.42 -18.68 3.41
N ILE A 5 -5.12 -17.87 4.19
CA ILE A 5 -6.58 -17.72 4.17
C ILE A 5 -6.86 -16.38 3.52
N TYR A 6 -7.79 -16.34 2.57
CA TYR A 6 -8.22 -15.11 1.91
C TYR A 6 -9.70 -14.87 2.23
N THR A 7 -9.99 -13.70 2.75
CA THR A 7 -11.34 -13.26 3.08
C THR A 7 -11.63 -11.98 2.31
N THR A 8 -12.56 -12.02 1.36
CA THR A 8 -12.98 -10.82 0.63
C THR A 8 -14.08 -10.10 1.41
N VAL A 9 -13.93 -8.80 1.54
CA VAL A 9 -14.89 -7.92 2.23
C VAL A 9 -15.16 -6.68 1.38
N GLY A 10 -16.36 -6.13 1.50
CA GLY A 10 -16.66 -4.80 0.98
C GLY A 10 -16.03 -3.71 1.85
N ILE A 11 -15.89 -2.50 1.31
CA ILE A 11 -15.36 -1.34 2.03
C ILE A 11 -16.12 -1.09 3.32
N ASP A 12 -17.45 -1.20 3.29
CA ASP A 12 -18.31 -1.00 4.48
C ASP A 12 -18.04 -2.02 5.59
N GLY A 13 -17.59 -3.22 5.22
CA GLY A 13 -17.23 -4.28 6.16
C GLY A 13 -15.79 -4.24 6.67
N LEU A 14 -14.93 -3.43 6.07
CA LEU A 14 -13.49 -3.42 6.36
C LEU A 14 -13.19 -3.19 7.84
N LEU A 15 -13.70 -2.10 8.42
CA LEU A 15 -13.41 -1.75 9.81
C LEU A 15 -13.93 -2.79 10.81
N SER A 16 -15.11 -3.37 10.54
CA SER A 16 -15.67 -4.39 11.44
C SER A 16 -14.83 -5.67 11.46
N HIS A 17 -14.33 -6.10 10.31
CA HIS A 17 -13.40 -7.24 10.20
C HIS A 17 -12.05 -6.95 10.87
N VAL A 18 -11.50 -5.77 10.64
CA VAL A 18 -10.25 -5.33 11.27
C VAL A 18 -10.39 -5.26 12.79
N GLN A 19 -11.51 -4.78 13.29
CA GLN A 19 -11.82 -4.78 14.73
C GLN A 19 -11.89 -6.19 15.30
N ALA A 20 -12.53 -7.12 14.60
CA ALA A 20 -12.58 -8.52 15.00
C ALA A 20 -11.19 -9.16 15.05
N LEU A 21 -10.35 -8.93 14.03
CA LEU A 21 -8.96 -9.37 13.99
C LEU A 21 -8.14 -8.80 15.16
N LYS A 22 -8.34 -7.53 15.49
CA LYS A 22 -7.72 -6.90 16.68
C LYS A 22 -8.17 -7.56 17.96
N GLY A 23 -9.48 -7.89 18.08
CA GLY A 23 -10.06 -8.54 19.24
C GLY A 23 -9.47 -9.92 19.52
N VAL A 24 -9.12 -10.69 18.50
CA VAL A 24 -8.45 -12.00 18.66
C VAL A 24 -6.92 -11.89 18.77
N GLY A 25 -6.37 -10.68 18.81
CA GLY A 25 -4.93 -10.44 18.97
C GLY A 25 -4.11 -10.65 17.69
N ALA A 26 -4.74 -10.58 16.53
CA ALA A 26 -4.02 -10.62 15.27
C ALA A 26 -3.08 -9.42 15.15
N ARG A 27 -1.92 -9.63 14.54
CA ARG A 27 -0.92 -8.60 14.24
C ARG A 27 -0.98 -8.25 12.77
N PHE A 28 -0.99 -6.98 12.46
CA PHE A 28 -0.80 -6.48 11.11
C PHE A 28 0.64 -6.76 10.65
N VAL A 29 0.79 -7.22 9.42
CA VAL A 29 2.08 -7.52 8.79
C VAL A 29 2.38 -6.52 7.70
N GLN A 30 1.49 -6.41 6.72
CA GLN A 30 1.65 -5.52 5.56
C GLN A 30 0.31 -5.22 4.91
N MET A 31 0.28 -4.22 4.09
CA MET A 31 -0.78 -3.94 3.12
C MET A 31 -0.13 -3.62 1.78
N HIS A 32 -0.80 -3.95 0.71
CA HIS A 32 -0.43 -3.40 -0.59
C HIS A 32 -1.68 -3.14 -1.44
N ALA A 33 -1.53 -2.23 -2.39
CA ALA A 33 -2.53 -1.87 -3.37
C ALA A 33 -2.15 -2.46 -4.72
N GLU A 34 -3.14 -2.93 -5.46
CA GLU A 34 -3.01 -3.38 -6.84
C GLU A 34 -4.04 -2.67 -7.72
N ARG A 35 -3.67 -2.39 -8.95
CA ARG A 35 -4.59 -1.90 -9.98
C ARG A 35 -4.88 -3.01 -10.96
N ASN A 36 -6.16 -3.32 -11.15
CA ASN A 36 -6.59 -4.19 -12.23
C ASN A 36 -6.47 -3.44 -13.56
N VAL A 37 -5.69 -3.98 -14.48
CA VAL A 37 -5.40 -3.33 -15.76
C VAL A 37 -6.59 -3.42 -16.72
N ASP A 38 -7.41 -4.46 -16.57
CA ASP A 38 -8.50 -4.77 -17.49
C ASP A 38 -9.71 -3.83 -17.30
N ASP A 39 -10.08 -3.54 -16.06
CA ASP A 39 -11.24 -2.73 -15.71
C ASP A 39 -10.89 -1.41 -15.01
N GLY A 40 -9.63 -1.22 -14.63
CA GLY A 40 -9.13 -0.02 -13.97
C GLY A 40 -9.47 0.11 -12.49
N THR A 41 -10.14 -0.90 -11.90
CA THR A 41 -10.43 -0.93 -10.47
C THR A 41 -9.18 -1.22 -9.65
N TYR A 42 -9.28 -1.02 -8.34
CA TYR A 42 -8.21 -1.30 -7.40
C TYR A 42 -8.60 -2.39 -6.42
N ARG A 43 -7.58 -3.04 -5.89
CA ARG A 43 -7.67 -4.02 -4.83
C ARG A 43 -6.69 -3.67 -3.73
N LEU A 44 -7.14 -3.77 -2.48
CA LEU A 44 -6.28 -3.69 -1.30
C LEU A 44 -6.19 -5.05 -0.64
N LEU A 45 -4.97 -5.44 -0.29
CA LEU A 45 -4.69 -6.66 0.43
C LEU A 45 -4.03 -6.32 1.76
N TYR A 46 -4.71 -6.61 2.86
CA TYR A 46 -4.19 -6.46 4.22
C TYR A 46 -3.81 -7.84 4.75
N THR A 47 -2.58 -8.01 5.17
CA THR A 47 -2.06 -9.28 5.68
C THR A 47 -1.92 -9.22 7.19
N PHE A 48 -2.48 -10.22 7.85
CA PHE A 48 -2.44 -10.38 9.30
C PHE A 48 -1.90 -11.76 9.69
N ILE A 49 -1.37 -11.85 10.89
CA ILE A 49 -1.01 -13.12 11.52
C ILE A 49 -1.59 -13.17 12.94
N ASN A 50 -2.35 -14.20 13.25
CA ASN A 50 -2.81 -14.43 14.59
C ASN A 50 -1.70 -15.14 15.39
N VAL A 51 -0.93 -14.34 16.14
CA VAL A 51 0.26 -14.83 16.87
C VAL A 51 -0.10 -15.87 17.92
N ARG A 52 -1.28 -15.77 18.56
CA ARG A 52 -1.72 -16.73 19.57
C ARG A 52 -2.09 -18.06 18.92
N ALA A 53 -2.97 -18.04 17.94
CA ALA A 53 -3.33 -19.22 17.17
C ALA A 53 -2.11 -19.82 16.46
N ALA A 54 -1.21 -18.97 15.92
CA ALA A 54 0.03 -19.41 15.30
C ALA A 54 0.92 -20.19 16.28
N ARG A 55 1.08 -19.74 17.52
CA ARG A 55 1.87 -20.45 18.53
C ARG A 55 1.29 -21.81 18.88
N GLU A 56 -0.03 -21.88 19.06
CA GLU A 56 -0.73 -23.12 19.36
C GLU A 56 -0.63 -24.10 18.18
N GLN A 57 -0.77 -23.62 16.95
CA GLN A 57 -0.71 -24.43 15.74
C GLN A 57 0.72 -24.87 15.41
N ILE A 58 1.73 -24.01 15.57
CA ILE A 58 3.14 -24.37 15.41
C ILE A 58 3.55 -25.45 16.43
N ALA A 59 3.01 -25.40 17.65
CA ALA A 59 3.29 -26.40 18.66
C ALA A 59 2.69 -27.78 18.30
N GLN A 60 1.63 -27.82 17.50
CA GLN A 60 0.96 -29.05 17.09
C GLN A 60 1.51 -29.61 15.77
N ASP A 61 1.67 -28.80 14.75
CA ASP A 61 1.98 -29.24 13.38
C ASP A 61 3.09 -28.43 12.67
N GLY A 62 3.68 -27.45 13.37
CA GLY A 62 4.73 -26.57 12.81
C GLY A 62 4.25 -25.55 11.79
N ASN A 63 2.93 -25.41 11.61
CA ASN A 63 2.32 -24.48 10.64
C ASN A 63 1.58 -23.35 11.35
N TYR A 64 1.41 -22.21 10.66
CA TYR A 64 0.55 -21.12 11.08
C TYR A 64 -0.21 -20.54 9.90
N ALA A 65 -1.39 -19.99 10.16
CA ALA A 65 -2.20 -19.35 9.14
C ALA A 65 -1.83 -17.87 9.00
N ILE A 66 -1.63 -17.45 7.76
CA ILE A 66 -1.60 -16.05 7.38
C ILE A 66 -3.02 -15.71 6.90
N GLU A 67 -3.58 -14.65 7.44
CA GLU A 67 -4.92 -14.19 7.11
C GLU A 67 -4.81 -12.94 6.24
N ASN A 68 -5.38 -13.02 5.04
CA ASN A 68 -5.40 -11.94 4.07
C ASN A 68 -6.83 -11.42 3.94
N LEU A 69 -7.03 -10.17 4.29
CA LEU A 69 -8.27 -9.45 4.08
C LEU A 69 -8.18 -8.68 2.78
N VAL A 70 -9.08 -8.97 1.86
CA VAL A 70 -9.08 -8.44 0.50
C VAL A 70 -10.27 -7.52 0.31
N VAL A 71 -10.03 -6.30 -0.15
CA VAL A 71 -11.07 -5.37 -0.62
C VAL A 71 -10.89 -5.21 -2.12
N GLU A 72 -11.91 -5.58 -2.89
CA GLU A 72 -11.86 -5.60 -4.36
C GLU A 72 -12.89 -4.63 -4.96
N GLY A 73 -12.71 -4.31 -6.24
CA GLY A 73 -13.66 -3.48 -6.99
C GLY A 73 -13.71 -2.03 -6.52
N ILE A 74 -12.59 -1.50 -6.06
CA ILE A 74 -12.48 -0.14 -5.56
C ILE A 74 -12.32 0.81 -6.76
N ASP A 75 -13.20 1.80 -6.87
CA ASP A 75 -13.03 2.89 -7.81
C ASP A 75 -11.98 3.90 -7.31
N GLN A 76 -11.26 4.54 -8.21
CA GLN A 76 -10.16 5.45 -7.88
C GLN A 76 -10.53 6.55 -6.88
N HIS A 77 -11.76 7.07 -6.95
CA HIS A 77 -12.22 8.17 -6.08
C HIS A 77 -13.11 7.69 -4.94
N GLN A 78 -13.26 6.39 -4.76
CA GLN A 78 -14.04 5.83 -3.70
C GLN A 78 -13.30 5.99 -2.36
N GLU A 79 -13.97 6.54 -1.36
CA GLU A 79 -13.42 6.72 -0.03
C GLU A 79 -13.23 5.37 0.66
N ILE A 80 -12.05 5.17 1.22
CA ILE A 80 -11.66 3.95 1.92
C ILE A 80 -11.29 4.35 3.36
N PRO A 81 -11.98 3.84 4.37
CA PRO A 81 -11.64 4.18 5.75
C PRO A 81 -10.28 3.56 6.14
N SER A 82 -9.42 4.37 6.73
CA SER A 82 -8.12 3.92 7.26
C SER A 82 -8.30 2.93 8.41
N ILE A 83 -7.43 1.93 8.45
CA ILE A 83 -7.35 1.01 9.59
C ILE A 83 -6.33 1.44 10.65
N SER A 84 -5.71 2.62 10.50
CA SER A 84 -4.63 3.10 11.38
C SER A 84 -5.05 3.32 12.83
N SER A 85 -6.36 3.52 13.10
CA SER A 85 -6.90 3.58 14.47
C SER A 85 -6.79 2.24 15.21
N TYR A 86 -6.83 1.13 14.49
CA TYR A 86 -6.65 -0.23 15.05
C TYR A 86 -5.20 -0.70 14.95
N TYR A 87 -4.53 -0.39 13.87
CA TYR A 87 -3.16 -0.81 13.56
C TYR A 87 -2.32 0.38 13.08
N PRO A 88 -1.72 1.16 13.99
CA PRO A 88 -0.92 2.34 13.60
C PRO A 88 0.20 2.03 12.61
N ALA A 89 0.74 0.80 12.64
CA ALA A 89 1.81 0.38 11.74
C ALA A 89 1.41 0.32 10.26
N VAL A 90 0.13 0.51 9.93
CA VAL A 90 -0.35 0.56 8.54
C VAL A 90 -0.02 1.88 7.85
N PHE A 91 0.30 2.96 8.61
CA PHE A 91 0.44 4.30 8.06
C PHE A 91 1.38 4.43 6.85
N PRO A 92 2.52 3.73 6.76
CA PRO A 92 3.38 3.85 5.59
C PRO A 92 2.72 3.28 4.33
N PHE A 93 2.01 2.17 4.48
CA PHE A 93 1.35 1.48 3.37
C PHE A 93 0.13 2.24 2.86
N GLU A 94 -0.66 2.85 3.76
CA GLU A 94 -1.80 3.68 3.38
C GLU A 94 -1.35 4.96 2.68
N ASN A 95 -0.30 5.62 3.19
CA ASN A 95 0.28 6.77 2.49
C ASN A 95 0.90 6.38 1.14
N GLU A 96 1.52 5.20 1.03
CA GLU A 96 1.99 4.66 -0.25
C GLU A 96 0.83 4.47 -1.24
N ALA A 97 -0.25 3.84 -0.80
CA ALA A 97 -1.43 3.61 -1.63
C ALA A 97 -2.07 4.94 -2.09
N HIS A 98 -2.09 5.95 -1.22
CA HIS A 98 -2.52 7.29 -1.55
C HIS A 98 -1.59 7.94 -2.60
N ASP A 99 -0.27 7.96 -2.36
CA ASP A 99 0.68 8.70 -3.20
C ASP A 99 0.92 8.02 -4.56
N LEU A 100 1.06 6.69 -4.58
CA LEU A 100 1.42 5.96 -5.80
C LEU A 100 0.23 5.48 -6.62
N PHE A 101 -0.92 5.22 -5.97
CA PHE A 101 -2.12 4.71 -6.62
C PHE A 101 -3.24 5.75 -6.70
N GLY A 102 -3.17 6.84 -5.94
CA GLY A 102 -4.18 7.89 -5.92
C GLY A 102 -5.47 7.46 -5.22
N LEU A 103 -5.39 6.51 -4.29
CA LEU A 103 -6.55 6.04 -3.55
C LEU A 103 -6.98 7.04 -2.47
N ALA A 104 -8.28 7.27 -2.33
CA ALA A 104 -8.85 8.20 -1.36
C ALA A 104 -8.99 7.51 0.01
N ILE A 105 -7.90 7.38 0.75
CA ILE A 105 -7.92 6.81 2.10
C ILE A 105 -8.21 7.93 3.10
N THR A 106 -9.29 7.76 3.87
CA THR A 106 -9.79 8.75 4.83
C THR A 106 -9.41 8.36 6.27
N ASP A 107 -9.43 9.34 7.17
CA ASP A 107 -9.22 9.15 8.62
C ASP A 107 -7.87 8.53 9.01
N MET A 108 -6.84 8.71 8.19
CA MET A 108 -5.48 8.28 8.53
C MET A 108 -4.97 9.02 9.78
N GLN A 109 -4.46 8.27 10.76
CA GLN A 109 -3.87 8.83 11.99
C GLN A 109 -2.60 9.64 11.69
N ILE A 110 -1.83 9.20 10.69
CA ILE A 110 -0.65 9.89 10.18
C ILE A 110 -0.83 10.01 8.67
N ASP A 111 -1.16 11.21 8.23
CA ASP A 111 -1.43 11.54 6.84
C ASP A 111 -0.39 12.57 6.35
N PHE A 112 0.41 12.18 5.37
CA PHE A 112 1.39 13.02 4.72
C PHE A 112 0.81 13.83 3.53
N LYS A 113 -0.49 13.70 3.27
CA LYS A 113 -1.22 14.49 2.26
C LYS A 113 -0.57 14.47 0.87
N GLY A 114 -0.13 13.29 0.44
CA GLY A 114 0.52 13.10 -0.87
C GLY A 114 2.02 13.44 -0.90
N PHE A 115 2.66 13.62 0.26
CA PHE A 115 4.08 13.93 0.36
C PHE A 115 4.89 12.86 1.10
N PHE A 116 4.35 11.67 1.25
CA PHE A 116 5.09 10.56 1.86
C PHE A 116 6.21 10.08 0.93
N TYR A 117 5.91 9.95 -0.36
CA TYR A 117 6.91 9.72 -1.39
C TYR A 117 7.17 11.00 -2.20
N GLN A 118 8.42 11.24 -2.54
CA GLN A 118 8.76 12.29 -3.48
C GLN A 118 8.54 11.76 -4.90
N VAL A 119 7.44 12.14 -5.51
CA VAL A 119 7.08 11.74 -6.87
C VAL A 119 7.47 12.82 -7.88
N SER A 120 7.90 12.40 -9.07
CA SER A 120 8.35 13.30 -10.14
C SER A 120 7.20 13.93 -10.95
N THR A 121 5.98 13.41 -10.77
CA THR A 121 4.77 13.87 -11.47
C THR A 121 3.62 14.00 -10.47
N ALA A 122 2.70 14.93 -10.75
CA ALA A 122 1.51 15.12 -9.91
C ALA A 122 0.51 13.95 -10.00
N GLU A 123 0.56 13.19 -11.10
CA GLU A 123 -0.36 12.07 -11.32
C GLU A 123 0.15 10.79 -10.64
N PRO A 124 -0.74 10.00 -10.02
CA PRO A 124 -0.40 8.72 -9.43
C PRO A 124 0.30 7.79 -10.40
N MET A 125 1.28 7.00 -9.94
CA MET A 125 2.06 6.11 -10.79
C MET A 125 1.23 4.99 -11.42
N SER A 126 0.13 4.61 -10.79
CA SER A 126 -0.83 3.62 -11.32
C SER A 126 -1.62 4.12 -12.52
N VAL A 127 -1.74 5.43 -12.70
CA VAL A 127 -2.44 6.03 -13.85
C VAL A 127 -1.48 6.11 -15.03
N ILE A 128 -1.76 5.36 -16.08
CA ILE A 128 -0.94 5.30 -17.30
C ILE A 128 -1.77 5.77 -18.49
N THR A 129 -1.88 7.09 -18.64
CA THR A 129 -2.38 7.68 -19.89
C THR A 129 -1.21 8.04 -20.82
N PRO A 130 -1.46 8.21 -22.15
CA PRO A 130 -0.41 8.65 -23.07
C PRO A 130 0.27 9.95 -22.65
N GLU A 131 -0.51 10.90 -22.10
CA GLU A 131 -0.04 12.20 -21.62
C GLU A 131 0.85 12.04 -20.38
N VAL A 132 0.41 11.23 -19.41
CA VAL A 132 1.18 10.91 -18.19
C VAL A 132 2.47 10.18 -18.54
N LYS A 133 2.42 9.23 -19.49
CA LYS A 133 3.62 8.55 -19.98
C LYS A 133 4.61 9.52 -20.60
N ALA A 134 4.15 10.40 -21.47
CA ALA A 134 4.98 11.43 -22.10
C ALA A 134 5.59 12.40 -21.08
N ALA A 135 4.80 12.82 -20.08
CA ALA A 135 5.27 13.68 -18.99
C ALA A 135 6.36 13.00 -18.15
N ARG A 136 6.19 11.71 -17.82
CA ARG A 136 7.20 10.91 -17.09
C ARG A 136 8.48 10.74 -17.89
N GLU A 137 8.38 10.42 -19.19
CA GLU A 137 9.55 10.29 -20.07
C GLU A 137 10.32 11.60 -20.19
N LYS A 138 9.61 12.74 -20.18
CA LYS A 138 10.23 14.07 -20.20
C LYS A 138 10.93 14.38 -18.88
N SER A 139 10.36 14.02 -17.75
CA SER A 139 10.95 14.25 -16.42
C SER A 139 12.14 13.33 -16.14
N MET A 140 12.13 12.12 -16.71
CA MET A 140 13.25 11.17 -16.61
C MET A 140 14.47 11.55 -17.47
N LYS A 141 14.31 12.46 -18.45
CA LYS A 141 15.46 13.10 -19.10
C LYS A 141 16.07 14.12 -18.13
N LEU A 142 16.70 13.60 -17.08
CA LEU A 142 17.55 14.40 -16.22
C LEU A 142 18.53 15.21 -17.11
N PRO A 143 18.70 16.52 -16.85
CA PRO A 143 19.80 17.21 -17.45
C PRO A 143 21.06 16.41 -17.08
N THR A 144 21.81 15.96 -18.08
CA THR A 144 23.12 15.35 -17.88
C THR A 144 23.85 16.24 -16.89
N CYS A 145 24.18 15.69 -15.72
CA CYS A 145 25.02 16.38 -14.75
C CYS A 145 26.28 16.78 -15.51
N GLN A 146 26.35 18.02 -15.93
CA GLN A 146 27.61 18.57 -16.42
C GLN A 146 28.51 18.59 -15.21
N THR A 147 29.35 17.59 -15.09
CA THR A 147 30.47 17.59 -14.16
C THR A 147 31.20 18.92 -14.41
N PRO A 148 31.22 19.84 -13.44
CA PRO A 148 32.03 21.04 -13.61
C PRO A 148 33.44 20.53 -13.88
N ALA A 149 33.99 20.90 -15.01
CA ALA A 149 35.38 20.65 -15.31
C ALA A 149 36.19 21.28 -14.21
N PHE A 150 36.69 20.49 -13.27
CA PHE A 150 37.71 20.92 -12.38
C PHE A 150 38.91 21.31 -13.26
N LEU A 151 39.12 22.60 -13.39
CA LEU A 151 40.35 23.15 -13.92
C LEU A 151 41.50 22.53 -13.12
N LEU A 152 42.20 21.61 -13.74
CA LEU A 152 43.55 21.27 -13.37
C LEU A 152 44.40 22.52 -13.63
N LEU A 153 44.49 23.39 -12.66
CA LEU A 153 45.56 24.37 -12.60
C LEU A 153 46.82 23.61 -12.20
N GLY A 154 47.62 23.28 -13.24
CA GLY A 154 48.96 22.85 -13.03
C GLY A 154 49.80 23.96 -12.41
N VAL A 155 50.60 23.57 -11.45
CA VAL A 155 51.89 24.19 -11.10
C VAL A 155 52.93 23.10 -11.19
#